data_a0612fa9eb2cee200b7301f5cd906169
#
_entry.id   a0612fa9eb2cee200b7301f5cd906169
#
_cell.length_a   1.000
_cell.length_b   1.000
_cell.length_c   1.000
_cell.angle_alpha   90.00
_cell.angle_beta   90.00
_cell.angle_gamma   90.00
#
_symmetry.space_group_name_H-M   'P 1'
#
loop_
_entity.id
_entity.type
_entity.pdbx_description
1 polymer ?
#
loop_
_entity_poly.entity_id
_entity_poly.type
_entity_poly.pdbx_seq_one_letter_code
_entity_poly.pdbx_strand_id
1 'polypeptide(L)'
;MKLARWYNNMAIFYSLKEGVSGFKRARLSSVITIFTMTIALLLLGLFAIIYRNTNSIIQSFRDKVEMEVFIASEADSAQSAKIRSTLLDVPGIVSSTYISKEDAAKIFKKEFGEDINSVLDFNPLPASYKLRLADDYKNSDSAKIVFSALSAINGVDDVVYRKTLLEILDRRVKIFIGASAAIGLTLLIAAIFLVSNTIRLTIYAKRKVITTMKLVGATRGFIRMPFLIEGILHGLLGGALSAGLIWSIIYLAKTFVSKELSEFFSVEIYFYLAMMCFGMILGLLGSGWSVKRFISENIVMQ
;
A
#
# COMPACT_ATOMS: atom_id res chain seq x y z
N MET A 1 4.61 -5.49 48.63
CA MET A 1 4.98 -5.16 47.21
C MET A 1 5.84 -6.25 46.56
N LYS A 2 6.85 -6.88 47.19
CA LYS A 2 7.69 -7.96 46.62
C LYS A 2 6.91 -9.26 46.28
N LEU A 3 5.97 -9.69 47.13
CA LEU A 3 5.16 -10.90 46.92
C LEU A 3 4.21 -10.80 45.70
N ALA A 4 3.59 -9.63 45.46
CA ALA A 4 2.72 -9.42 44.32
C ALA A 4 3.51 -9.46 42.97
N ARG A 5 4.75 -8.97 42.98
CA ARG A 5 5.65 -8.98 41.81
C ARG A 5 6.14 -10.40 41.51
N TRP A 6 6.39 -11.22 42.56
CA TRP A 6 6.78 -12.62 42.42
C TRP A 6 5.63 -13.47 41.87
N TYR A 7 4.38 -13.22 42.34
CA TYR A 7 3.17 -13.89 41.84
C TYR A 7 2.89 -13.58 40.39
N ASN A 8 3.07 -12.33 39.98
CA ASN A 8 2.91 -11.90 38.56
C ASN A 8 3.95 -12.56 37.65
N ASN A 9 5.22 -12.67 38.09
CA ASN A 9 6.27 -13.30 37.28
C ASN A 9 6.03 -14.81 37.12
N MET A 10 5.57 -15.51 38.15
CA MET A 10 5.19 -16.92 38.05
C MET A 10 3.99 -17.15 37.13
N ALA A 11 3.00 -16.26 37.19
CA ALA A 11 1.80 -16.33 36.32
C ALA A 11 2.18 -16.14 34.86
N ILE A 12 3.04 -15.18 34.53
CA ILE A 12 3.54 -14.94 33.18
C ILE A 12 4.38 -16.13 32.68
N PHE A 13 5.29 -16.64 33.48
CA PHE A 13 6.13 -17.79 33.13
C PHE A 13 5.29 -19.05 32.88
N TYR A 14 4.30 -19.32 33.73
CA TYR A 14 3.34 -20.39 33.52
C TYR A 14 2.57 -20.21 32.21
N SER A 15 2.07 -19.02 31.96
CA SER A 15 1.29 -18.72 30.76
C SER A 15 2.11 -18.86 29.47
N LEU A 16 3.37 -18.47 29.49
CA LEU A 16 4.33 -18.67 28.37
C LEU A 16 4.60 -20.16 28.15
N LYS A 17 4.96 -20.91 29.21
CA LYS A 17 5.21 -22.34 29.11
C LYS A 17 3.99 -23.10 28.60
N GLU A 18 2.81 -22.76 29.08
CA GLU A 18 1.56 -23.39 28.71
C GLU A 18 1.11 -22.99 27.28
N GLY A 19 1.34 -21.74 26.87
CA GLY A 19 1.13 -21.28 25.49
C GLY A 19 1.99 -22.05 24.48
N VAL A 20 3.28 -22.22 24.77
CA VAL A 20 4.18 -23.04 23.92
C VAL A 20 3.78 -24.52 23.94
N SER A 21 3.30 -25.06 25.07
CA SER A 21 2.85 -26.45 25.13
C SER A 21 1.62 -26.74 24.28
N GLY A 22 0.81 -25.72 23.97
CA GLY A 22 -0.33 -25.79 23.07
C GLY A 22 0.05 -26.31 21.67
N PHE A 23 1.20 -25.84 21.15
CA PHE A 23 1.74 -26.28 19.86
C PHE A 23 1.99 -27.79 19.78
N LYS A 24 2.44 -28.40 20.87
CA LYS A 24 2.74 -29.84 20.89
C LYS A 24 1.48 -30.72 20.91
N ARG A 25 0.38 -30.20 21.45
CA ARG A 25 -0.89 -30.97 21.60
C ARG A 25 -1.78 -30.89 20.37
N ALA A 26 -1.82 -29.73 19.69
CA ALA A 26 -2.60 -29.51 18.47
C ALA A 26 -1.71 -29.27 17.25
N ARG A 27 -0.67 -30.10 17.07
CA ARG A 27 0.39 -29.90 16.06
C ARG A 27 -0.14 -29.60 14.67
N LEU A 28 -1.05 -30.44 14.16
CA LEU A 28 -1.59 -30.29 12.82
C LEU A 28 -2.37 -28.98 12.66
N SER A 29 -3.21 -28.64 13.63
CA SER A 29 -3.99 -27.39 13.58
C SER A 29 -3.09 -26.15 13.70
N SER A 30 -2.05 -26.20 14.55
CA SER A 30 -1.08 -25.09 14.69
C SER A 30 -0.27 -24.88 13.42
N VAL A 31 0.19 -25.98 12.78
CA VAL A 31 0.93 -25.90 11.51
C VAL A 31 0.04 -25.30 10.41
N ILE A 32 -1.21 -25.76 10.27
CA ILE A 32 -2.15 -25.21 9.30
C ILE A 32 -2.38 -23.72 9.55
N THR A 33 -2.55 -23.32 10.80
CA THR A 33 -2.77 -21.91 11.17
C THR A 33 -1.56 -21.05 10.84
N ILE A 34 -0.35 -21.47 11.22
CA ILE A 34 0.89 -20.76 10.90
C ILE A 34 1.06 -20.65 9.39
N PHE A 35 0.85 -21.75 8.66
CA PHE A 35 0.97 -21.78 7.19
C PHE A 35 0.00 -20.80 6.53
N THR A 36 -1.27 -20.80 6.94
CA THR A 36 -2.27 -19.89 6.38
C THR A 36 -1.98 -18.43 6.75
N MET A 37 -1.54 -18.15 7.98
CA MET A 37 -1.09 -16.81 8.35
C MET A 37 0.13 -16.37 7.54
N THR A 38 1.06 -17.28 7.30
CA THR A 38 2.24 -17.00 6.45
C THR A 38 1.80 -16.61 5.03
N ILE A 39 0.89 -17.36 4.41
CA ILE A 39 0.38 -17.04 3.07
C ILE A 39 -0.38 -15.72 3.07
N ALA A 40 -1.27 -15.50 4.03
CA ALA A 40 -2.04 -14.26 4.12
C ALA A 40 -1.13 -13.04 4.25
N LEU A 41 -0.14 -13.10 5.16
CA LEU A 41 0.82 -12.01 5.37
C LEU A 41 1.79 -11.87 4.19
N LEU A 42 2.20 -12.96 3.55
CA LEU A 42 3.02 -12.94 2.34
C LEU A 42 2.31 -12.18 1.22
N LEU A 43 1.05 -12.52 0.94
CA LEU A 43 0.28 -11.85 -0.11
C LEU A 43 0.04 -10.37 0.22
N LEU A 44 -0.31 -10.04 1.47
CA LEU A 44 -0.44 -8.66 1.91
C LEU A 44 0.88 -7.89 1.79
N GLY A 45 1.98 -8.51 2.17
CA GLY A 45 3.32 -7.91 2.05
C GLY A 45 3.71 -7.68 0.59
N LEU A 46 3.46 -8.64 -0.30
CA LEU A 46 3.69 -8.48 -1.74
C LEU A 46 2.82 -7.37 -2.33
N PHE A 47 1.54 -7.31 -1.96
CA PHE A 47 0.66 -6.21 -2.39
C PHE A 47 1.16 -4.85 -1.90
N ALA A 48 1.63 -4.74 -0.67
CA ALA A 48 2.19 -3.50 -0.14
C ALA A 48 3.45 -3.05 -0.91
N ILE A 49 4.33 -3.99 -1.24
CA ILE A 49 5.54 -3.73 -2.05
C ILE A 49 5.17 -3.28 -3.46
N ILE A 50 4.26 -4.01 -4.12
CA ILE A 50 3.79 -3.68 -5.47
C ILE A 50 3.12 -2.30 -5.46
N TYR A 51 2.26 -2.01 -4.48
CA TYR A 51 1.60 -0.72 -4.36
C TYR A 51 2.60 0.43 -4.22
N ARG A 52 3.60 0.30 -3.34
CA ARG A 52 4.65 1.31 -3.15
C ARG A 52 5.42 1.56 -4.46
N ASN A 53 5.83 0.50 -5.13
CA ASN A 53 6.62 0.59 -6.37
C ASN A 53 5.77 1.09 -7.55
N THR A 54 4.52 0.62 -7.66
CA THR A 54 3.60 1.08 -8.71
C THR A 54 3.32 2.57 -8.57
N ASN A 55 3.16 3.07 -7.34
CA ASN A 55 2.94 4.49 -7.11
C ASN A 55 4.13 5.34 -7.57
N SER A 56 5.36 4.88 -7.35
CA SER A 56 6.57 5.53 -7.86
C SER A 56 6.63 5.55 -9.40
N ILE A 57 6.28 4.43 -10.05
CA ILE A 57 6.21 4.34 -11.52
C ILE A 57 5.12 5.28 -12.07
N ILE A 58 3.94 5.29 -11.45
CA ILE A 58 2.84 6.16 -11.85
C ILE A 58 3.23 7.63 -11.71
N GLN A 59 3.91 8.01 -10.63
CA GLN A 59 4.43 9.37 -10.46
C GLN A 59 5.40 9.73 -11.59
N SER A 60 6.30 8.83 -11.97
CA SER A 60 7.22 9.06 -13.11
C SER A 60 6.49 9.27 -14.45
N PHE A 61 5.33 8.60 -14.65
CA PHE A 61 4.48 8.86 -15.81
C PHE A 61 3.71 10.18 -15.69
N ARG A 62 3.20 10.50 -14.50
CA ARG A 62 2.51 11.76 -14.23
C ARG A 62 3.46 12.96 -14.33
N ASP A 63 4.74 12.80 -13.99
CA ASP A 63 5.75 13.85 -14.13
C ASP A 63 6.01 14.24 -15.59
N LYS A 64 5.74 13.32 -16.52
CA LYS A 64 5.80 13.58 -17.96
C LYS A 64 4.51 14.18 -18.53
N VAL A 65 3.47 14.35 -17.69
CA VAL A 65 2.24 15.00 -18.12
C VAL A 65 2.40 16.51 -17.98
N GLU A 66 2.59 17.14 -19.10
CA GLU A 66 2.66 18.58 -19.25
C GLU A 66 1.43 19.04 -20.03
N MET A 67 0.98 20.26 -19.77
CA MET A 67 -0.04 20.91 -20.57
C MET A 67 0.62 21.86 -21.54
N GLU A 68 0.27 21.81 -22.79
CA GLU A 68 0.75 22.74 -23.79
C GLU A 68 -0.39 23.69 -24.19
N VAL A 69 -0.13 24.99 -24.02
CA VAL A 69 -1.07 26.08 -24.29
C VAL A 69 -0.60 26.79 -25.53
N PHE A 70 -1.33 26.66 -26.61
CA PHE A 70 -1.06 27.36 -27.85
C PHE A 70 -1.63 28.77 -27.79
N ILE A 71 -0.82 29.74 -28.21
CA ILE A 71 -1.22 31.17 -28.24
C ILE A 71 -1.56 31.59 -29.67
N ALA A 72 -2.52 32.50 -29.79
CA ALA A 72 -2.92 33.05 -31.08
C ALA A 72 -1.72 33.69 -31.79
N SER A 73 -1.64 33.44 -33.09
CA SER A 73 -0.46 33.83 -33.93
C SER A 73 -0.14 35.32 -33.95
N GLU A 74 -1.08 36.16 -33.52
CA GLU A 74 -0.99 37.64 -33.56
C GLU A 74 -0.52 38.25 -32.21
N ALA A 75 -0.18 37.43 -31.21
CA ALA A 75 0.22 37.95 -29.91
C ALA A 75 1.59 38.66 -30.00
N ASP A 76 1.61 39.97 -29.75
CA ASP A 76 2.82 40.77 -29.59
C ASP A 76 3.60 40.34 -28.33
N SER A 77 4.87 40.67 -28.28
CA SER A 77 5.77 40.29 -27.14
C SER A 77 5.24 40.78 -25.80
N ALA A 78 4.59 41.96 -25.72
CA ALA A 78 3.94 42.47 -24.53
C ALA A 78 2.72 41.65 -24.12
N GLN A 79 1.93 41.18 -25.07
CA GLN A 79 0.79 40.29 -24.87
C GLN A 79 1.23 38.91 -24.40
N SER A 80 2.27 38.36 -25.00
CA SER A 80 2.86 37.08 -24.58
C SER A 80 3.34 37.10 -23.12
N ALA A 81 3.97 38.21 -22.67
CA ALA A 81 4.38 38.35 -21.29
C ALA A 81 3.19 38.42 -20.31
N LYS A 82 2.09 39.10 -20.71
CA LYS A 82 0.86 39.16 -19.93
C LYS A 82 0.15 37.81 -19.86
N ILE A 83 0.09 37.09 -20.97
CA ILE A 83 -0.46 35.73 -20.99
C ILE A 83 0.35 34.83 -20.04
N ARG A 84 1.68 34.89 -20.06
CA ARG A 84 2.55 34.11 -19.16
C ARG A 84 2.24 34.38 -17.68
N SER A 85 2.07 35.63 -17.27
CA SER A 85 1.73 35.97 -15.88
C SER A 85 0.38 35.38 -15.49
N THR A 86 -0.64 35.53 -16.34
CA THR A 86 -1.97 34.97 -16.13
C THR A 86 -1.96 33.43 -16.06
N LEU A 87 -1.14 32.76 -16.89
CA LEU A 87 -0.98 31.30 -16.84
C LEU A 87 -0.39 30.84 -15.51
N LEU A 88 0.59 31.58 -14.96
CA LEU A 88 1.23 31.25 -13.68
C LEU A 88 0.32 31.53 -12.47
N ASP A 89 -0.67 32.39 -12.61
CA ASP A 89 -1.67 32.68 -11.57
C ASP A 89 -2.74 31.57 -11.44
N VAL A 90 -2.81 30.65 -12.42
CA VAL A 90 -3.76 29.54 -12.36
C VAL A 90 -3.30 28.52 -11.29
N PRO A 91 -4.17 28.19 -10.31
CA PRO A 91 -3.82 27.21 -9.28
C PRO A 91 -3.40 25.88 -9.86
N GLY A 92 -2.28 25.34 -9.39
CA GLY A 92 -1.75 24.05 -9.85
C GLY A 92 -0.66 24.15 -10.92
N ILE A 93 -0.29 25.34 -11.39
CA ILE A 93 0.82 25.55 -12.30
C ILE A 93 2.08 25.91 -11.52
N VAL A 94 3.16 25.14 -11.73
CA VAL A 94 4.46 25.34 -11.06
C VAL A 94 5.42 26.15 -11.93
N SER A 95 5.44 25.89 -13.23
CA SER A 95 6.34 26.56 -14.16
C SER A 95 5.76 26.63 -15.57
N SER A 96 6.18 27.65 -16.34
CA SER A 96 5.86 27.77 -17.74
C SER A 96 7.16 27.99 -18.54
N THR A 97 7.30 27.25 -19.64
CA THR A 97 8.39 27.38 -20.59
C THR A 97 7.82 27.82 -21.93
N TYR A 98 8.28 28.94 -22.43
CA TYR A 98 7.89 29.43 -23.75
C TYR A 98 8.60 28.66 -24.86
N ILE A 99 7.86 28.25 -25.88
CA ILE A 99 8.37 27.60 -27.08
C ILE A 99 8.01 28.52 -28.26
N SER A 100 9.04 29.06 -28.91
CA SER A 100 8.87 29.88 -30.10
C SER A 100 8.45 29.04 -31.33
N LYS A 101 7.95 29.66 -32.36
CA LYS A 101 7.62 28.95 -33.62
C LYS A 101 8.85 28.24 -34.21
N GLU A 102 10.03 28.86 -34.09
CA GLU A 102 11.30 28.30 -34.55
C GLU A 102 11.73 27.10 -33.71
N ASP A 103 11.54 27.16 -32.39
CA ASP A 103 11.84 26.05 -31.52
C ASP A 103 10.84 24.90 -31.68
N ALA A 104 9.56 25.19 -31.92
CA ALA A 104 8.56 24.19 -32.27
C ALA A 104 8.95 23.43 -33.56
N ALA A 105 9.45 24.12 -34.59
CA ALA A 105 9.96 23.46 -35.79
C ALA A 105 11.17 22.57 -35.53
N LYS A 106 12.11 23.00 -34.66
CA LYS A 106 13.26 22.16 -34.24
C LYS A 106 12.81 20.91 -33.48
N ILE A 107 11.84 21.05 -32.57
CA ILE A 107 11.26 19.92 -31.81
C ILE A 107 10.59 18.96 -32.79
N PHE A 108 9.79 19.47 -33.73
CA PHE A 108 9.15 18.66 -34.74
C PHE A 108 10.17 17.83 -35.56
N LYS A 109 11.22 18.50 -36.05
CA LYS A 109 12.30 17.84 -36.81
C LYS A 109 12.99 16.74 -35.98
N LYS A 110 13.20 16.99 -34.69
CA LYS A 110 13.83 15.99 -33.77
C LYS A 110 12.95 14.78 -33.52
N GLU A 111 11.62 14.97 -33.39
CA GLU A 111 10.68 13.88 -33.09
C GLU A 111 10.25 13.08 -34.33
N PHE A 112 10.06 13.75 -35.46
CA PHE A 112 9.55 13.12 -36.67
C PHE A 112 10.62 12.88 -37.76
N GLY A 113 11.83 13.41 -37.57
CA GLY A 113 12.95 13.22 -38.50
C GLY A 113 12.88 14.09 -39.77
N GLU A 114 11.78 14.79 -40.01
CA GLU A 114 11.53 15.62 -41.19
C GLU A 114 11.47 17.11 -40.82
N ASP A 115 11.99 17.96 -41.71
CA ASP A 115 11.93 19.42 -41.53
C ASP A 115 10.60 19.92 -42.06
N ILE A 116 9.77 20.51 -41.19
CA ILE A 116 8.44 21.02 -41.61
C ILE A 116 8.53 22.08 -42.69
N ASN A 117 9.60 22.88 -42.71
CA ASN A 117 9.84 23.91 -43.74
C ASN A 117 10.17 23.29 -45.11
N SER A 118 10.67 22.03 -45.13
CA SER A 118 10.93 21.34 -46.41
C SER A 118 9.67 20.71 -47.02
N VAL A 119 8.62 20.56 -46.19
CA VAL A 119 7.34 19.97 -46.62
C VAL A 119 6.31 21.05 -46.98
N LEU A 120 6.30 22.18 -46.29
CA LEU A 120 5.31 23.24 -46.38
C LEU A 120 6.01 24.59 -46.53
N ASP A 121 6.71 25.00 -47.41
CA ASP A 121 7.37 26.30 -47.67
C ASP A 121 7.30 27.39 -46.55
N PHE A 122 6.57 27.16 -45.49
CA PHE A 122 6.42 28.02 -44.31
C PHE A 122 6.22 27.19 -43.01
N ASN A 123 6.50 27.79 -41.87
CA ASN A 123 6.27 27.17 -40.56
C ASN A 123 4.83 27.42 -40.07
N PRO A 124 3.93 26.43 -40.09
CA PRO A 124 2.55 26.58 -39.63
C PRO A 124 2.40 26.42 -38.12
N LEU A 125 3.47 26.02 -37.40
CA LEU A 125 3.41 25.74 -35.97
C LEU A 125 3.20 27.04 -35.20
N PRO A 126 2.21 27.11 -34.28
CA PRO A 126 2.04 28.25 -33.40
C PRO A 126 3.12 28.24 -32.28
N ALA A 127 3.33 29.38 -31.65
CA ALA A 127 4.07 29.46 -30.42
C ALA A 127 3.22 28.90 -29.30
N SER A 128 3.87 28.32 -28.28
CA SER A 128 3.18 27.69 -27.15
C SER A 128 3.87 27.95 -25.81
N TYR A 129 3.13 27.71 -24.73
CA TYR A 129 3.64 27.60 -23.39
C TYR A 129 3.51 26.18 -22.89
N LYS A 130 4.63 25.55 -22.56
CA LYS A 130 4.69 24.25 -21.92
C LYS A 130 4.60 24.44 -20.41
N LEU A 131 3.51 23.95 -19.80
CA LEU A 131 3.18 24.14 -18.41
C LEU A 131 3.42 22.85 -17.63
N ARG A 132 4.10 22.97 -16.48
CA ARG A 132 4.26 21.88 -15.53
C ARG A 132 3.24 22.05 -14.42
N LEU A 133 2.52 20.96 -14.13
CA LEU A 133 1.55 20.90 -13.04
C LEU A 133 2.20 20.53 -11.70
N ALA A 134 1.64 21.01 -10.59
CA ALA A 134 1.92 20.51 -9.25
C ALA A 134 1.43 19.08 -9.10
N ASP A 135 2.03 18.28 -8.22
CA ASP A 135 1.76 16.85 -8.09
C ASP A 135 0.29 16.56 -7.75
N ASP A 136 -0.35 17.38 -6.93
CA ASP A 136 -1.77 17.27 -6.58
C ASP A 136 -2.70 17.51 -7.77
N TYR A 137 -2.21 18.16 -8.82
CA TYR A 137 -2.96 18.47 -10.04
C TYR A 137 -2.66 17.52 -11.22
N LYS A 138 -1.74 16.57 -11.05
CA LYS A 138 -1.41 15.55 -12.06
C LYS A 138 -2.37 14.34 -12.05
N ASN A 139 -3.65 14.56 -11.83
CA ASN A 139 -4.72 13.56 -11.92
C ASN A 139 -5.81 14.04 -12.86
N SER A 140 -6.63 13.12 -13.37
CA SER A 140 -7.66 13.39 -14.37
C SER A 140 -8.66 14.48 -13.95
N ASP A 141 -9.09 14.47 -12.70
CA ASP A 141 -10.12 15.39 -12.22
C ASP A 141 -9.56 16.81 -12.05
N SER A 142 -8.40 16.97 -11.39
CA SER A 142 -7.75 18.26 -11.17
C SER A 142 -7.20 18.85 -12.49
N ALA A 143 -6.61 18.00 -13.34
CA ALA A 143 -6.11 18.44 -14.65
C ALA A 143 -7.24 19.02 -15.54
N LYS A 144 -8.46 18.47 -15.46
CA LYS A 144 -9.63 18.99 -16.16
C LYS A 144 -10.03 20.38 -15.66
N ILE A 145 -9.90 20.67 -14.36
CA ILE A 145 -10.17 21.99 -13.79
C ILE A 145 -9.14 23.00 -14.32
N VAL A 146 -7.85 22.65 -14.29
CA VAL A 146 -6.78 23.50 -14.83
C VAL A 146 -6.98 23.73 -16.33
N PHE A 147 -7.29 22.69 -17.11
CA PHE A 147 -7.61 22.80 -18.54
C PHE A 147 -8.73 23.81 -18.79
N SER A 148 -9.83 23.72 -18.03
CA SER A 148 -10.96 24.65 -18.20
C SER A 148 -10.59 26.10 -17.86
N ALA A 149 -9.76 26.31 -16.82
CA ALA A 149 -9.28 27.61 -16.43
C ALA A 149 -8.34 28.23 -17.50
N LEU A 150 -7.44 27.42 -18.05
CA LEU A 150 -6.52 27.85 -19.11
C LEU A 150 -7.24 28.19 -20.43
N SER A 151 -8.22 27.35 -20.82
CA SER A 151 -9.00 27.57 -22.03
C SER A 151 -9.90 28.82 -21.96
N ALA A 152 -10.15 29.36 -20.78
CA ALA A 152 -10.93 30.59 -20.58
C ALA A 152 -10.08 31.87 -20.69
N ILE A 153 -8.76 31.76 -20.82
CA ILE A 153 -7.85 32.92 -20.88
C ILE A 153 -7.86 33.55 -22.29
N ASN A 154 -8.09 34.83 -22.34
CA ASN A 154 -8.03 35.57 -23.60
C ASN A 154 -6.62 35.53 -24.23
N GLY A 155 -6.54 35.11 -25.50
CA GLY A 155 -5.27 34.94 -26.21
C GLY A 155 -4.72 33.51 -26.22
N VAL A 156 -5.39 32.58 -25.54
CA VAL A 156 -5.18 31.15 -25.67
C VAL A 156 -6.04 30.63 -26.83
N ASP A 157 -5.42 29.96 -27.77
CA ASP A 157 -6.07 29.36 -28.93
C ASP A 157 -6.54 27.94 -28.67
N ASP A 158 -5.63 27.13 -28.12
CA ASP A 158 -5.93 25.75 -27.75
C ASP A 158 -5.08 25.31 -26.53
N VAL A 159 -5.58 24.32 -25.80
CA VAL A 159 -4.89 23.68 -24.68
C VAL A 159 -4.86 22.19 -24.91
N VAL A 160 -3.67 21.62 -24.98
CA VAL A 160 -3.49 20.18 -25.24
C VAL A 160 -2.79 19.53 -24.05
N TYR A 161 -3.31 18.41 -23.62
CA TYR A 161 -2.66 17.53 -22.64
C TYR A 161 -3.06 16.07 -22.86
N ARG A 162 -2.32 15.14 -22.29
CA ARG A 162 -2.56 13.69 -22.43
C ARG A 162 -3.71 13.21 -21.53
N LYS A 163 -4.93 13.75 -21.77
CA LYS A 163 -6.14 13.45 -21.01
C LYS A 163 -6.41 11.95 -20.88
N THR A 164 -6.42 11.25 -22.01
CA THR A 164 -6.71 9.80 -22.06
C THR A 164 -5.71 8.99 -21.24
N LEU A 165 -4.44 9.39 -21.23
CA LEU A 165 -3.42 8.73 -20.43
C LEU A 165 -3.71 8.89 -18.93
N LEU A 166 -4.05 10.09 -18.45
CA LEU A 166 -4.41 10.33 -17.05
C LEU A 166 -5.65 9.54 -16.64
N GLU A 167 -6.69 9.54 -17.47
CA GLU A 167 -7.93 8.79 -17.20
C GLU A 167 -7.68 7.29 -17.10
N ILE A 168 -6.87 6.72 -17.99
CA ILE A 168 -6.50 5.30 -17.97
C ILE A 168 -5.68 5.00 -16.71
N LEU A 169 -4.67 5.82 -16.39
CA LEU A 169 -3.83 5.62 -15.19
C LEU A 169 -4.68 5.65 -13.93
N ASP A 170 -5.50 6.69 -13.75
CA ASP A 170 -6.33 6.84 -12.55
C ASP A 170 -7.34 5.70 -12.39
N ARG A 171 -7.99 5.29 -13.49
CA ARG A 171 -8.92 4.16 -13.48
C ARG A 171 -8.23 2.84 -13.14
N ARG A 172 -7.08 2.55 -13.73
CA ARG A 172 -6.35 1.30 -13.46
C ARG A 172 -5.83 1.24 -12.04
N VAL A 173 -5.32 2.36 -11.52
CA VAL A 173 -4.88 2.47 -10.12
C VAL A 173 -6.04 2.25 -9.15
N LYS A 174 -7.20 2.89 -9.37
CA LYS A 174 -8.39 2.70 -8.53
C LYS A 174 -8.83 1.23 -8.51
N ILE A 175 -8.88 0.58 -9.68
CA ILE A 175 -9.24 -0.85 -9.78
C ILE A 175 -8.20 -1.72 -9.04
N PHE A 176 -6.91 -1.47 -9.23
CA PHE A 176 -5.85 -2.24 -8.59
C PHE A 176 -5.90 -2.12 -7.06
N ILE A 177 -6.04 -0.90 -6.54
CA ILE A 177 -6.17 -0.66 -5.09
C ILE A 177 -7.43 -1.33 -4.54
N GLY A 178 -8.57 -1.18 -5.22
CA GLY A 178 -9.83 -1.78 -4.79
C GLY A 178 -9.77 -3.32 -4.75
N ALA A 179 -9.24 -3.93 -5.80
CA ALA A 179 -9.07 -5.39 -5.87
C ALA A 179 -8.09 -5.90 -4.79
N SER A 180 -6.95 -5.22 -4.63
CA SER A 180 -5.96 -5.58 -3.61
C SER A 180 -6.51 -5.45 -2.19
N ALA A 181 -7.28 -4.39 -1.92
CA ALA A 181 -7.93 -4.18 -0.64
C ALA A 181 -8.99 -5.27 -0.34
N ALA A 182 -9.79 -5.65 -1.34
CA ALA A 182 -10.80 -6.70 -1.20
C ALA A 182 -10.16 -8.07 -0.91
N ILE A 183 -9.13 -8.44 -1.67
CA ILE A 183 -8.37 -9.68 -1.45
C ILE A 183 -7.71 -9.64 -0.08
N GLY A 184 -7.04 -8.54 0.26
CA GLY A 184 -6.37 -8.37 1.55
C GLY A 184 -7.32 -8.52 2.73
N LEU A 185 -8.49 -7.86 2.66
CA LEU A 185 -9.52 -7.97 3.70
C LEU A 185 -10.05 -9.40 3.85
N THR A 186 -10.29 -10.10 2.75
CA THR A 186 -10.73 -11.50 2.76
C THR A 186 -9.69 -12.39 3.43
N LEU A 187 -8.42 -12.22 3.10
CA LEU A 187 -7.32 -12.98 3.70
C LEU A 187 -7.16 -12.69 5.19
N LEU A 188 -7.32 -11.42 5.62
CA LEU A 188 -7.30 -11.04 7.02
C LEU A 188 -8.41 -11.71 7.82
N ILE A 189 -9.64 -11.69 7.29
CA ILE A 189 -10.80 -12.35 7.91
C ILE A 189 -10.53 -13.85 8.02
N ALA A 190 -10.06 -14.48 6.95
CA ALA A 190 -9.73 -15.90 6.94
C ALA A 190 -8.66 -16.26 7.99
N ALA A 191 -7.59 -15.44 8.08
CA ALA A 191 -6.53 -15.64 9.08
C ALA A 191 -7.06 -15.56 10.52
N ILE A 192 -7.85 -14.53 10.84
CA ILE A 192 -8.48 -14.38 12.15
C ILE A 192 -9.40 -15.57 12.48
N PHE A 193 -10.20 -16.04 11.51
CA PHE A 193 -11.07 -17.19 11.66
C PHE A 193 -10.30 -18.47 11.97
N LEU A 194 -9.19 -18.70 11.25
CA LEU A 194 -8.35 -19.89 11.46
C LEU A 194 -7.66 -19.88 12.81
N VAL A 195 -7.09 -18.75 13.22
CA VAL A 195 -6.54 -18.60 14.58
C VAL A 195 -7.63 -18.88 15.61
N SER A 196 -8.80 -18.26 15.46
CA SER A 196 -9.93 -18.46 16.39
C SER A 196 -10.35 -19.94 16.47
N ASN A 197 -10.41 -20.64 15.35
CA ASN A 197 -10.74 -22.05 15.32
C ASN A 197 -9.69 -22.94 16.01
N THR A 198 -8.40 -22.66 15.79
CA THR A 198 -7.29 -23.39 16.44
C THR A 198 -7.33 -23.21 17.94
N ILE A 199 -7.49 -21.97 18.40
CA ILE A 199 -7.60 -21.65 19.83
C ILE A 199 -8.85 -22.31 20.46
N ARG A 200 -9.98 -22.35 19.73
CA ARG A 200 -11.18 -23.08 20.16
C ARG A 200 -10.88 -24.56 20.40
N LEU A 201 -10.20 -25.22 19.47
CA LEU A 201 -9.80 -26.62 19.62
C LEU A 201 -8.89 -26.83 20.82
N THR A 202 -7.93 -25.94 21.05
CA THR A 202 -7.05 -25.95 22.22
C THR A 202 -7.82 -25.77 23.52
N ILE A 203 -8.79 -24.84 23.58
CA ILE A 203 -9.66 -24.65 24.75
C ILE A 203 -10.46 -25.91 25.04
N TYR A 204 -11.05 -26.54 24.01
CA TYR A 204 -11.82 -27.77 24.16
C TYR A 204 -10.96 -28.93 24.66
N ALA A 205 -9.76 -29.10 24.13
CA ALA A 205 -8.81 -30.12 24.60
C ALA A 205 -8.39 -29.93 26.07
N LYS A 206 -8.35 -28.68 26.54
CA LYS A 206 -7.96 -28.32 27.93
C LYS A 206 -9.15 -28.10 28.87
N ARG A 207 -10.39 -28.46 28.47
CA ARG A 207 -11.61 -28.18 29.23
C ARG A 207 -11.55 -28.65 30.69
N LYS A 208 -11.05 -29.87 30.97
CA LYS A 208 -10.93 -30.42 32.32
C LYS A 208 -10.01 -29.55 33.22
N VAL A 209 -8.86 -29.13 32.68
CA VAL A 209 -7.90 -28.26 33.39
C VAL A 209 -8.52 -26.89 33.70
N ILE A 210 -9.22 -26.32 32.71
CA ILE A 210 -9.91 -25.04 32.86
C ILE A 210 -10.99 -25.13 33.96
N THR A 211 -11.76 -26.21 33.99
CA THR A 211 -12.78 -26.44 35.04
C THR A 211 -12.12 -26.54 36.44
N THR A 212 -11.06 -27.31 36.56
CA THR A 212 -10.34 -27.41 37.85
C THR A 212 -9.80 -26.04 38.30
N MET A 213 -9.21 -25.24 37.38
CA MET A 213 -8.76 -23.89 37.69
C MET A 213 -9.88 -22.98 38.18
N LYS A 214 -11.08 -23.06 37.57
CA LYS A 214 -12.26 -22.32 38.04
C LYS A 214 -12.69 -22.72 39.42
N LEU A 215 -12.72 -24.04 39.73
CA LEU A 215 -13.08 -24.56 41.03
C LEU A 215 -12.15 -24.11 42.16
N VAL A 216 -10.86 -23.97 41.88
CA VAL A 216 -9.85 -23.46 42.81
C VAL A 216 -9.85 -21.92 42.88
N GLY A 217 -10.72 -21.23 42.13
CA GLY A 217 -10.87 -19.78 42.21
C GLY A 217 -9.90 -18.97 41.33
N ALA A 218 -9.35 -19.56 40.27
CA ALA A 218 -8.47 -18.83 39.35
C ALA A 218 -9.25 -17.70 38.63
N THR A 219 -8.60 -16.54 38.51
CA THR A 219 -9.21 -15.39 37.83
C THR A 219 -9.42 -15.64 36.32
N ARG A 220 -10.42 -15.00 35.74
CA ARG A 220 -10.70 -15.11 34.30
C ARG A 220 -9.50 -14.71 33.44
N GLY A 221 -8.74 -13.69 33.85
CA GLY A 221 -7.51 -13.25 33.17
C GLY A 221 -6.47 -14.34 33.14
N PHE A 222 -6.20 -14.99 34.29
CA PHE A 222 -5.24 -16.08 34.40
C PHE A 222 -5.56 -17.26 33.48
N ILE A 223 -6.83 -17.63 33.39
CA ILE A 223 -7.30 -18.72 32.52
C ILE A 223 -7.15 -18.35 31.02
N ARG A 224 -7.32 -17.07 30.65
CA ARG A 224 -7.30 -16.61 29.25
C ARG A 224 -5.89 -16.37 28.69
N MET A 225 -4.98 -15.93 29.54
CA MET A 225 -3.61 -15.50 29.12
C MET A 225 -2.86 -16.56 28.29
N PRO A 226 -2.83 -17.85 28.64
CA PRO A 226 -2.12 -18.86 27.83
C PRO A 226 -2.61 -18.93 26.39
N PHE A 227 -3.91 -18.80 26.15
CA PHE A 227 -4.50 -18.85 24.81
C PHE A 227 -4.25 -17.59 23.99
N LEU A 228 -4.20 -16.42 24.65
CA LEU A 228 -3.81 -15.17 24.00
C LEU A 228 -2.33 -15.22 23.56
N ILE A 229 -1.47 -15.74 24.41
CA ILE A 229 -0.05 -15.94 24.11
C ILE A 229 0.12 -16.93 22.96
N GLU A 230 -0.63 -18.04 22.96
CA GLU A 230 -0.64 -19.02 21.87
C GLU A 230 -1.01 -18.36 20.53
N GLY A 231 -2.04 -17.50 20.52
CA GLY A 231 -2.43 -16.74 19.33
C GLY A 231 -1.36 -15.75 18.85
N ILE A 232 -0.74 -15.01 19.78
CA ILE A 232 0.39 -14.10 19.47
C ILE A 232 1.56 -14.88 18.87
N LEU A 233 1.88 -16.06 19.40
CA LEU A 233 2.96 -16.90 18.88
C LEU A 233 2.65 -17.43 17.47
N HIS A 234 1.41 -17.84 17.18
CA HIS A 234 1.00 -18.21 15.82
C HIS A 234 1.20 -17.03 14.85
N GLY A 235 0.78 -15.83 15.28
CA GLY A 235 0.95 -14.61 14.48
C GLY A 235 2.40 -14.21 14.27
N LEU A 236 3.23 -14.30 15.32
CA LEU A 236 4.66 -14.00 15.26
C LEU A 236 5.39 -14.97 14.31
N LEU A 237 5.13 -16.27 14.43
CA LEU A 237 5.74 -17.27 13.55
C LEU A 237 5.28 -17.11 12.11
N GLY A 238 3.98 -16.90 11.88
CA GLY A 238 3.46 -16.62 10.54
C GLY A 238 4.06 -15.36 9.92
N GLY A 239 4.17 -14.29 10.72
CA GLY A 239 4.80 -13.03 10.30
C GLY A 239 6.30 -13.18 10.03
N ALA A 240 7.04 -13.89 10.86
CA ALA A 240 8.47 -14.14 10.68
C ALA A 240 8.74 -14.99 9.42
N LEU A 241 7.96 -16.05 9.21
CA LEU A 241 8.07 -16.88 8.00
C LEU A 241 7.73 -16.08 6.74
N SER A 242 6.67 -15.28 6.77
CA SER A 242 6.29 -14.41 5.67
C SER A 242 7.38 -13.38 5.35
N ALA A 243 7.93 -12.72 6.39
CA ALA A 243 9.03 -11.78 6.26
C ALA A 243 10.28 -12.46 5.65
N GLY A 244 10.62 -13.67 6.10
CA GLY A 244 11.72 -14.46 5.57
C GLY A 244 11.51 -14.87 4.10
N LEU A 245 10.29 -15.24 3.72
CA LEU A 245 9.95 -15.55 2.34
C LEU A 245 10.06 -14.33 1.44
N ILE A 246 9.55 -13.17 1.86
CA ILE A 246 9.68 -11.91 1.11
C ILE A 246 11.15 -11.53 0.96
N TRP A 247 11.93 -11.63 2.04
CA TRP A 247 13.36 -11.37 1.97
C TRP A 247 14.05 -12.30 0.96
N SER A 248 13.71 -13.60 0.97
CA SER A 248 14.26 -14.57 0.02
C SER A 248 13.87 -14.25 -1.42
N ILE A 249 12.60 -13.89 -1.68
CA ILE A 249 12.11 -13.51 -3.02
C ILE A 249 12.87 -12.27 -3.52
N ILE A 250 13.01 -11.25 -2.69
CA ILE A 250 13.73 -10.02 -3.04
C ILE A 250 15.22 -10.31 -3.29
N TYR A 251 15.85 -11.15 -2.46
CA TYR A 251 17.24 -11.54 -2.63
C TYR A 251 17.47 -12.27 -3.95
N LEU A 252 16.60 -13.21 -4.29
CA LEU A 252 16.65 -13.92 -5.58
C LEU A 252 16.41 -12.96 -6.75
N ALA A 253 15.42 -12.07 -6.64
CA ALA A 253 15.14 -11.07 -7.66
C ALA A 253 16.36 -10.17 -7.91
N LYS A 254 17.04 -9.72 -6.86
CA LYS A 254 18.27 -8.91 -6.98
C LYS A 254 19.43 -9.65 -7.62
N THR A 255 19.49 -10.97 -7.49
CA THR A 255 20.57 -11.80 -8.06
C THR A 255 20.36 -12.07 -9.55
N PHE A 256 19.10 -12.26 -9.98
CA PHE A 256 18.77 -12.64 -11.36
C PHE A 256 18.30 -11.48 -12.25
N VAL A 257 17.99 -10.32 -11.69
CA VAL A 257 17.47 -9.15 -12.41
C VAL A 257 18.54 -8.06 -12.48
N SER A 258 18.51 -7.23 -13.53
CA SER A 258 19.46 -6.12 -13.72
C SER A 258 19.44 -5.15 -12.53
N LYS A 259 20.61 -4.50 -12.27
CA LYS A 259 20.79 -3.57 -11.14
C LYS A 259 19.74 -2.45 -11.11
N GLU A 260 19.31 -1.95 -12.28
CA GLU A 260 18.32 -0.89 -12.41
C GLU A 260 16.93 -1.30 -11.89
N LEU A 261 16.51 -2.55 -12.13
CA LEU A 261 15.27 -3.10 -11.59
C LEU A 261 15.37 -3.49 -10.11
N SER A 262 16.58 -3.77 -9.63
CA SER A 262 16.79 -4.16 -8.23
C SER A 262 16.56 -3.02 -7.23
N GLU A 263 16.72 -1.76 -7.64
CA GLU A 263 16.45 -0.59 -6.81
C GLU A 263 14.95 -0.41 -6.53
N PHE A 264 14.09 -0.80 -7.47
CA PHE A 264 12.64 -0.78 -7.27
C PHE A 264 12.17 -1.74 -6.18
N PHE A 265 12.92 -2.81 -5.89
CA PHE A 265 12.57 -3.80 -4.87
C PHE A 265 13.30 -3.58 -3.54
N SER A 266 13.80 -2.38 -3.28
CA SER A 266 14.44 -2.10 -1.99
C SER A 266 13.38 -1.98 -0.89
N VAL A 267 13.45 -2.87 0.10
CA VAL A 267 12.58 -2.89 1.26
C VAL A 267 13.41 -2.72 2.52
N GLU A 268 13.05 -1.74 3.32
CA GLU A 268 13.74 -1.42 4.57
C GLU A 268 13.45 -2.45 5.66
N ILE A 269 14.36 -2.59 6.62
CA ILE A 269 14.22 -3.53 7.74
C ILE A 269 12.92 -3.31 8.54
N TYR A 270 12.45 -2.07 8.62
CA TYR A 270 11.21 -1.72 9.31
C TYR A 270 9.98 -2.42 8.74
N PHE A 271 9.96 -2.69 7.45
CA PHE A 271 8.86 -3.41 6.80
C PHE A 271 8.74 -4.85 7.34
N TYR A 272 9.85 -5.56 7.48
CA TYR A 272 9.85 -6.93 8.02
C TYR A 272 9.40 -6.94 9.48
N LEU A 273 9.86 -5.97 10.28
CA LEU A 273 9.42 -5.81 11.66
C LEU A 273 7.92 -5.49 11.73
N ALA A 274 7.42 -4.60 10.86
CA ALA A 274 6.01 -4.27 10.79
C ALA A 274 5.15 -5.50 10.45
N MET A 275 5.60 -6.38 9.54
CA MET A 275 4.91 -7.63 9.22
C MET A 275 4.82 -8.57 10.42
N MET A 276 5.91 -8.71 11.20
CA MET A 276 5.91 -9.53 12.42
C MET A 276 4.94 -8.95 13.47
N CYS A 277 4.97 -7.62 13.69
CA CYS A 277 4.04 -6.94 14.60
C CYS A 277 2.59 -7.10 14.14
N PHE A 278 2.32 -6.94 12.84
CA PHE A 278 0.99 -7.11 12.28
C PHE A 278 0.49 -8.54 12.44
N GLY A 279 1.35 -9.54 12.22
CA GLY A 279 1.03 -10.94 12.50
C GLY A 279 0.65 -11.17 13.97
N MET A 280 1.41 -10.60 14.92
CA MET A 280 1.08 -10.69 16.36
C MET A 280 -0.28 -10.08 16.68
N ILE A 281 -0.62 -8.93 16.08
CA ILE A 281 -1.92 -8.28 16.25
C ILE A 281 -3.05 -9.17 15.73
N LEU A 282 -2.90 -9.77 14.55
CA LEU A 282 -3.89 -10.69 13.99
C LEU A 282 -4.08 -11.94 14.86
N GLY A 283 -2.98 -12.49 15.36
CA GLY A 283 -3.00 -13.61 16.28
C GLY A 283 -3.71 -13.28 17.59
N LEU A 284 -3.46 -12.07 18.13
CA LEU A 284 -4.15 -11.56 19.32
C LEU A 284 -5.64 -11.36 19.10
N LEU A 285 -6.03 -10.80 17.96
CA LEU A 285 -7.44 -10.57 17.60
C LEU A 285 -8.20 -11.90 17.46
N GLY A 286 -7.62 -12.86 16.72
CA GLY A 286 -8.22 -14.17 16.52
C GLY A 286 -8.36 -14.98 17.82
N SER A 287 -7.31 -15.01 18.64
CA SER A 287 -7.33 -15.67 19.95
C SER A 287 -8.27 -14.97 20.93
N GLY A 288 -8.26 -13.63 20.96
CA GLY A 288 -9.14 -12.84 21.82
C GLY A 288 -10.63 -13.09 21.52
N TRP A 289 -10.98 -13.15 20.25
CA TRP A 289 -12.35 -13.48 19.84
C TRP A 289 -12.76 -14.88 20.31
N SER A 290 -11.91 -15.89 20.06
CA SER A 290 -12.17 -17.26 20.49
C SER A 290 -12.31 -17.39 22.02
N VAL A 291 -11.37 -16.81 22.77
CA VAL A 291 -11.35 -16.82 24.23
C VAL A 291 -12.60 -16.15 24.82
N LYS A 292 -13.00 -14.98 24.28
CA LYS A 292 -14.21 -14.27 24.73
C LYS A 292 -15.45 -15.12 24.52
N ARG A 293 -15.59 -15.77 23.38
CA ARG A 293 -16.77 -16.55 23.02
C ARG A 293 -16.85 -17.89 23.78
N PHE A 294 -15.75 -18.62 23.90
CA PHE A 294 -15.78 -20.00 24.39
C PHE A 294 -15.44 -20.15 25.87
N ILE A 295 -14.71 -19.25 26.50
CA ILE A 295 -14.43 -19.30 27.95
C ILE A 295 -15.55 -18.61 28.74
N SER A 296 -16.25 -17.62 28.13
CA SER A 296 -17.31 -16.86 28.81
C SER A 296 -18.67 -17.54 28.81
N GLU A 297 -19.04 -18.29 27.74
CA GLU A 297 -20.43 -18.75 27.51
C GLU A 297 -20.64 -20.23 27.80
N ASN A 298 -19.66 -21.15 27.61
CA ASN A 298 -19.95 -22.56 27.42
C ASN A 298 -19.41 -23.54 28.46
N ILE A 299 -18.88 -23.10 29.63
CA ILE A 299 -18.39 -24.05 30.66
C ILE A 299 -19.28 -24.05 31.91
N VAL A 300 -20.47 -23.42 31.86
CA VAL A 300 -21.39 -23.35 32.98
C VAL A 300 -22.56 -24.34 32.84
N MET A 301 -22.74 -25.01 31.69
CA MET A 301 -23.87 -25.91 31.44
C MET A 301 -23.40 -27.33 31.01
N GLN A 302 -22.66 -28.02 31.84
CA GLN A 302 -22.64 -29.49 31.89
C GLN A 302 -22.07 -29.97 33.21
#